data_1b25cdc5ed75dc639a4e88847aaac254
#
_entry.id   1b25cdc5ed75dc639a4e88847aaac254
#
_cell.length_a   1.000
_cell.length_b   1.000
_cell.length_c   1.000
_cell.angle_alpha   90.00
_cell.angle_beta   90.00
_cell.angle_gamma   90.00
#
_symmetry.space_group_name_H-M   'P 1'
#
loop_
_entity.id
_entity.type
_entity.pdbx_description
1 polymer ?
#
loop_
_entity_poly.entity_id
_entity_poly.type
_entity_poly.pdbx_seq_one_letter_code
_entity_poly.pdbx_strand_id
1 'polypeptide(L)'
;MIAEAAHELGLENLTLKAVADHLDVSIAALYHYVSGKDDLLRLAAEYAASRVPLPEDQGQHWAVWLLEWATYNRDVFLARRGLLAQYMEGAISAEVIATRVDAILGPLVRQGFSIAEANAAYELVSQCALGAAVATIREREAADAGLDVVAAYRDVLGSRGADELPYLRSLMRESRSGVRRPFAEQVATVLTGVALGRGEDWQDIQAKLAR
;
A
#
# COMPACT_ATOMS: atom_id res chain seq x y z
N MET A 1 7.80 14.30 21.11
CA MET A 1 8.44 13.55 22.23
C MET A 1 7.84 12.17 22.42
N ILE A 2 6.64 11.93 23.01
CA ILE A 2 6.08 10.55 23.17
C ILE A 2 5.85 9.86 21.82
N ALA A 3 5.17 10.50 20.87
CA ALA A 3 4.92 9.93 19.54
C ALA A 3 6.22 9.64 18.75
N GLU A 4 7.22 10.47 18.93
CA GLU A 4 8.56 10.33 18.33
C GLU A 4 9.31 9.14 18.94
N ALA A 5 9.39 9.06 20.27
CA ALA A 5 9.99 7.94 20.99
C ALA A 5 9.30 6.60 20.64
N ALA A 6 7.99 6.63 20.58
CA ALA A 6 7.19 5.47 20.16
C ALA A 6 7.47 5.08 18.70
N HIS A 7 7.66 6.05 17.81
CA HIS A 7 8.05 5.81 16.41
C HIS A 7 9.46 5.23 16.29
N GLU A 8 10.43 5.76 17.05
CA GLU A 8 11.82 5.26 17.06
C GLU A 8 11.93 3.83 17.55
N LEU A 9 11.12 3.44 18.53
CA LEU A 9 11.04 2.07 19.05
C LEU A 9 10.35 1.09 18.07
N GLY A 10 9.60 1.58 17.08
CA GLY A 10 8.87 0.78 16.11
C GLY A 10 7.51 0.29 16.60
N LEU A 11 6.52 0.32 15.71
CA LEU A 11 5.12 0.02 16.03
C LEU A 11 4.88 -1.46 16.40
N GLU A 12 5.70 -2.38 15.90
CA GLU A 12 5.48 -3.83 16.03
C GLU A 12 5.69 -4.33 17.48
N ASN A 13 6.63 -3.71 18.21
CA ASN A 13 7.01 -4.13 19.58
C ASN A 13 6.72 -3.04 20.62
N LEU A 14 5.87 -2.07 20.30
CA LEU A 14 5.61 -0.92 21.14
C LEU A 14 4.89 -1.30 22.43
N THR A 15 5.45 -0.87 23.56
CA THR A 15 4.84 -1.01 24.89
C THR A 15 4.98 0.29 25.68
N LEU A 16 4.05 0.58 26.58
CA LEU A 16 4.14 1.70 27.50
C LEU A 16 5.45 1.70 28.30
N LYS A 17 5.90 0.51 28.73
CA LYS A 17 7.16 0.37 29.44
C LYS A 17 8.35 0.76 28.58
N ALA A 18 8.43 0.27 27.34
CA ALA A 18 9.55 0.60 26.46
C ALA A 18 9.65 2.10 26.20
N VAL A 19 8.51 2.79 26.03
CA VAL A 19 8.48 4.25 25.83
C VAL A 19 8.85 4.99 27.12
N ALA A 20 8.38 4.53 28.28
CA ALA A 20 8.76 5.09 29.58
C ALA A 20 10.26 5.00 29.83
N ASP A 21 10.83 3.80 29.62
CA ASP A 21 12.27 3.54 29.74
C ASP A 21 13.09 4.40 28.75
N HIS A 22 12.63 4.52 27.50
CA HIS A 22 13.29 5.34 26.46
C HIS A 22 13.31 6.84 26.79
N LEU A 23 12.22 7.33 27.41
CA LEU A 23 12.08 8.76 27.77
C LEU A 23 12.59 9.06 29.19
N ASP A 24 13.07 8.08 29.93
CA ASP A 24 13.47 8.17 31.33
C ASP A 24 12.36 8.77 32.24
N VAL A 25 11.13 8.29 32.07
CA VAL A 25 9.95 8.69 32.85
C VAL A 25 9.24 7.49 33.45
N SER A 26 8.38 7.73 34.45
CA SER A 26 7.53 6.66 34.97
C SER A 26 6.39 6.31 34.02
N ILE A 27 5.95 5.05 34.02
CA ILE A 27 4.75 4.62 33.28
C ILE A 27 3.52 5.45 33.72
N ALA A 28 3.43 5.82 35.01
CA ALA A 28 2.36 6.67 35.53
C ALA A 28 2.36 8.07 34.88
N ALA A 29 3.54 8.62 34.56
CA ALA A 29 3.65 9.88 33.84
C ALA A 29 3.14 9.78 32.38
N LEU A 30 3.34 8.64 31.72
CA LEU A 30 2.80 8.41 30.39
C LEU A 30 1.28 8.37 30.36
N TYR A 31 0.63 7.82 31.40
CA TYR A 31 -0.84 7.78 31.48
C TYR A 31 -1.50 9.15 31.61
N HIS A 32 -0.77 10.23 31.86
CA HIS A 32 -1.30 11.60 31.73
C HIS A 32 -1.46 12.04 30.28
N TYR A 33 -0.82 11.37 29.31
CA TYR A 33 -0.78 11.75 27.90
C TYR A 33 -1.44 10.72 26.99
N VAL A 34 -1.46 9.45 27.39
CA VAL A 34 -2.04 8.36 26.62
C VAL A 34 -2.91 7.48 27.51
N SER A 35 -4.07 7.07 27.00
CA SER A 35 -5.04 6.25 27.74
C SER A 35 -4.65 4.78 27.83
N GLY A 36 -3.66 4.33 27.04
CA GLY A 36 -3.19 2.95 26.99
C GLY A 36 -2.34 2.65 25.77
N LYS A 37 -2.14 1.35 25.54
CA LYS A 37 -1.29 0.87 24.41
C LYS A 37 -1.87 1.27 23.05
N ASP A 38 -3.18 1.18 22.87
CA ASP A 38 -3.82 1.46 21.58
C ASP A 38 -3.71 2.95 21.24
N ASP A 39 -3.87 3.82 22.21
CA ASP A 39 -3.68 5.27 22.03
C ASP A 39 -2.21 5.62 21.74
N LEU A 40 -1.27 4.96 22.38
CA LEU A 40 0.15 5.08 22.08
C LEU A 40 0.49 4.62 20.66
N LEU A 41 -0.07 3.49 20.22
CA LEU A 41 0.10 2.99 18.85
C LEU A 41 -0.48 3.96 17.82
N ARG A 42 -1.66 4.53 18.09
CA ARG A 42 -2.28 5.54 17.24
C ARG A 42 -1.40 6.78 17.10
N LEU A 43 -0.91 7.34 18.21
CA LEU A 43 -0.02 8.50 18.21
C LEU A 43 1.28 8.23 17.44
N ALA A 44 1.88 7.07 17.63
CA ALA A 44 3.10 6.67 16.91
C ALA A 44 2.85 6.49 15.42
N ALA A 45 1.70 5.92 15.03
CA ALA A 45 1.32 5.74 13.64
C ALA A 45 1.02 7.08 12.94
N GLU A 46 0.33 8.00 13.61
CA GLU A 46 0.10 9.36 13.12
C GLU A 46 1.42 10.12 12.90
N TYR A 47 2.32 10.05 13.88
CA TYR A 47 3.64 10.64 13.74
C TYR A 47 4.43 10.02 12.57
N ALA A 48 4.43 8.69 12.47
CA ALA A 48 5.05 7.99 11.37
C ALA A 48 4.46 8.40 10.02
N ALA A 49 3.13 8.44 9.91
CA ALA A 49 2.43 8.82 8.68
C ALA A 49 2.73 10.26 8.27
N SER A 50 2.77 11.20 9.22
CA SER A 50 3.07 12.61 8.94
C SER A 50 4.51 12.84 8.47
N ARG A 51 5.44 11.96 8.82
CA ARG A 51 6.87 12.03 8.47
C ARG A 51 7.24 11.27 7.20
N VAL A 52 6.34 10.47 6.66
CA VAL A 52 6.58 9.78 5.38
C VAL A 52 6.54 10.84 4.27
N PRO A 53 7.66 11.16 3.59
CA PRO A 53 7.68 12.16 2.53
C PRO A 53 6.75 11.73 1.40
N LEU A 54 6.17 12.67 0.68
CA LEU A 54 5.41 12.40 -0.53
C LEU A 54 6.34 12.40 -1.74
N PRO A 55 6.03 11.68 -2.81
CA PRO A 55 6.69 11.85 -4.10
C PRO A 55 6.62 13.32 -4.54
N GLU A 56 7.69 13.81 -5.17
CA GLU A 56 7.73 15.18 -5.68
C GLU A 56 7.03 15.27 -7.04
N ASP A 57 6.19 16.30 -7.21
CA ASP A 57 5.65 16.65 -8.50
C ASP A 57 6.72 17.39 -9.33
N GLN A 58 7.27 16.70 -10.32
CA GLN A 58 8.28 17.22 -11.25
C GLN A 58 7.67 17.60 -12.60
N GLY A 59 6.34 17.71 -12.68
CA GLY A 59 5.62 17.97 -13.94
C GLY A 59 5.54 16.74 -14.84
N GLN A 60 5.78 15.54 -14.31
CA GLN A 60 5.63 14.29 -15.05
C GLN A 60 4.16 14.09 -15.47
N HIS A 61 3.95 13.30 -16.51
CA HIS A 61 2.62 12.97 -16.99
C HIS A 61 1.77 12.31 -15.88
N TRP A 62 0.48 12.61 -15.82
CA TRP A 62 -0.43 12.14 -14.78
C TRP A 62 -0.38 10.61 -14.54
N ALA A 63 -0.23 9.83 -15.62
CA ALA A 63 -0.16 8.37 -15.50
C ALA A 63 1.15 7.92 -14.83
N VAL A 64 2.26 8.58 -15.12
CA VAL A 64 3.56 8.35 -14.46
C VAL A 64 3.46 8.76 -12.99
N TRP A 65 2.89 9.93 -12.69
CA TRP A 65 2.64 10.41 -11.34
C TRP A 65 1.84 9.40 -10.49
N LEU A 66 0.73 8.88 -11.04
CA LEU A 66 -0.10 7.90 -10.31
C LEU A 66 0.59 6.53 -10.17
N LEU A 67 1.42 6.11 -11.13
CA LEU A 67 2.22 4.89 -10.99
C LEU A 67 3.29 5.05 -9.91
N GLU A 68 3.98 6.18 -9.88
CA GLU A 68 4.96 6.52 -8.84
C GLU A 68 4.30 6.58 -7.47
N TRP A 69 3.14 7.24 -7.35
CA TRP A 69 2.35 7.25 -6.13
C TRP A 69 1.96 5.83 -5.67
N ALA A 70 1.41 5.01 -6.56
CA ALA A 70 0.99 3.67 -6.23
C ALA A 70 2.16 2.79 -5.76
N THR A 71 3.31 2.90 -6.46
CA THR A 71 4.53 2.18 -6.12
C THR A 71 5.06 2.60 -4.76
N TYR A 72 5.18 3.90 -4.56
CA TYR A 72 5.59 4.48 -3.30
C TYR A 72 4.69 4.05 -2.13
N ASN A 73 3.37 4.16 -2.30
CA ASN A 73 2.40 3.81 -1.25
C ASN A 73 2.49 2.32 -0.87
N ARG A 74 2.58 1.43 -1.87
CA ARG A 74 2.81 -0.01 -1.64
C ARG A 74 4.10 -0.24 -0.86
N ASP A 75 5.19 0.39 -1.25
CA ASP A 75 6.51 0.17 -0.67
C ASP A 75 6.61 0.70 0.77
N VAL A 76 5.94 1.81 1.07
CA VAL A 76 5.78 2.31 2.44
C VAL A 76 5.10 1.26 3.33
N PHE A 77 3.99 0.66 2.86
CA PHE A 77 3.28 -0.37 3.61
C PHE A 77 4.08 -1.67 3.74
N LEU A 78 4.85 -2.05 2.71
CA LEU A 78 5.74 -3.21 2.78
C LEU A 78 6.89 -3.02 3.77
N ALA A 79 7.43 -1.81 3.85
CA ALA A 79 8.52 -1.47 4.76
C ALA A 79 8.04 -1.25 6.22
N ARG A 80 6.76 -0.90 6.42
CA ARG A 80 6.21 -0.49 7.72
C ARG A 80 4.89 -1.22 8.00
N ARG A 81 4.97 -2.51 8.32
CA ARG A 81 3.79 -3.36 8.60
C ARG A 81 2.90 -2.81 9.71
N GLY A 82 3.50 -2.27 10.77
CA GLY A 82 2.75 -1.63 11.86
C GLY A 82 1.94 -0.41 11.40
N LEU A 83 2.47 0.39 10.46
CA LEU A 83 1.72 1.50 9.87
C LEU A 83 0.54 1.00 9.01
N LEU A 84 0.76 -0.07 8.23
CA LEU A 84 -0.32 -0.71 7.46
C LEU A 84 -1.44 -1.20 8.38
N ALA A 85 -1.12 -1.87 9.48
CA ALA A 85 -2.10 -2.35 10.46
C ALA A 85 -2.93 -1.17 11.00
N GLN A 86 -2.28 -0.11 11.46
CA GLN A 86 -2.97 1.08 11.99
C GLN A 86 -3.78 1.81 10.93
N TYR A 87 -3.33 1.85 9.67
CA TYR A 87 -4.11 2.38 8.57
C TYR A 87 -5.40 1.57 8.33
N MET A 88 -5.30 0.24 8.34
CA MET A 88 -6.46 -0.66 8.16
C MET A 88 -7.46 -0.59 9.33
N GLU A 89 -7.00 -0.28 10.53
CA GLU A 89 -7.83 -0.06 11.72
C GLU A 89 -8.47 1.33 11.77
N GLY A 90 -8.14 2.21 10.81
CA GLY A 90 -8.65 3.59 10.77
C GLY A 90 -8.01 4.49 11.85
N ALA A 91 -6.83 4.13 12.35
CA ALA A 91 -6.15 4.86 13.42
C ALA A 91 -5.39 6.11 12.95
N ILE A 92 -5.23 6.29 11.62
CA ILE A 92 -4.60 7.49 11.07
C ILE A 92 -5.64 8.62 11.00
N SER A 93 -5.30 9.79 11.56
CA SER A 93 -6.22 10.92 11.61
C SER A 93 -6.63 11.42 10.24
N ALA A 94 -7.87 11.95 10.16
CA ALA A 94 -8.39 12.57 8.94
C ALA A 94 -7.52 13.75 8.47
N GLU A 95 -6.87 14.48 9.39
CA GLU A 95 -5.99 15.60 9.06
C GLU A 95 -4.76 15.14 8.26
N VAL A 96 -4.09 14.06 8.72
CA VAL A 96 -2.93 13.48 8.03
C VAL A 96 -3.34 12.95 6.66
N ILE A 97 -4.48 12.25 6.58
CA ILE A 97 -4.99 11.71 5.32
C ILE A 97 -5.35 12.84 4.36
N ALA A 98 -6.10 13.86 4.80
CA ALA A 98 -6.56 14.96 3.96
C ALA A 98 -5.39 15.74 3.35
N THR A 99 -4.36 16.05 4.14
CA THR A 99 -3.15 16.72 3.65
C THR A 99 -2.46 15.93 2.54
N ARG A 100 -2.40 14.61 2.67
CA ARG A 100 -1.79 13.74 1.66
C ARG A 100 -2.65 13.64 0.40
N VAL A 101 -3.97 13.49 0.57
CA VAL A 101 -4.91 13.45 -0.56
C VAL A 101 -4.82 14.73 -1.38
N ASP A 102 -4.86 15.90 -0.74
CA ASP A 102 -4.78 17.19 -1.43
C ASP A 102 -3.48 17.33 -2.24
N ALA A 103 -2.35 16.93 -1.66
CA ALA A 103 -1.05 16.94 -2.34
C ALA A 103 -0.99 16.03 -3.56
N ILE A 104 -1.72 14.90 -3.56
CA ILE A 104 -1.76 13.97 -4.69
C ILE A 104 -2.71 14.43 -5.78
N LEU A 105 -3.85 15.01 -5.42
CA LEU A 105 -4.84 15.50 -6.39
C LEU A 105 -4.36 16.73 -7.16
N GLY A 106 -3.57 17.60 -6.54
CA GLY A 106 -3.10 18.85 -7.15
C GLY A 106 -2.44 18.67 -8.53
N PRO A 107 -1.45 17.78 -8.71
CA PRO A 107 -0.83 17.50 -10.01
C PRO A 107 -1.83 17.01 -11.07
N LEU A 108 -2.84 16.22 -10.69
CA LEU A 108 -3.86 15.73 -11.61
C LEU A 108 -4.76 16.85 -12.11
N VAL A 109 -5.21 17.71 -11.19
CA VAL A 109 -6.05 18.87 -11.55
C VAL A 109 -5.31 19.84 -12.46
N ARG A 110 -4.02 20.08 -12.23
CA ARG A 110 -3.19 20.89 -13.12
C ARG A 110 -3.06 20.29 -14.52
N GLN A 111 -3.25 18.99 -14.68
CA GLN A 111 -3.24 18.26 -15.96
C GLN A 111 -4.65 18.03 -16.52
N GLY A 112 -5.64 18.81 -16.07
CA GLY A 112 -6.97 18.87 -16.66
C GLY A 112 -7.97 17.85 -16.15
N PHE A 113 -7.69 17.17 -15.02
CA PHE A 113 -8.71 16.38 -14.34
C PHE A 113 -9.69 17.30 -13.60
N SER A 114 -10.96 16.97 -13.61
CA SER A 114 -11.88 17.46 -12.60
C SER A 114 -11.51 16.85 -11.22
N ILE A 115 -11.93 17.50 -10.15
CA ILE A 115 -11.70 16.96 -8.78
C ILE A 115 -12.26 15.55 -8.64
N ALA A 116 -13.42 15.27 -9.19
CA ALA A 116 -14.06 13.95 -9.13
C ALA A 116 -13.26 12.87 -9.89
N GLU A 117 -12.77 13.17 -11.09
CA GLU A 117 -11.92 12.27 -11.86
C GLU A 117 -10.58 12.03 -11.17
N ALA A 118 -9.96 13.09 -10.63
CA ALA A 118 -8.70 12.99 -9.89
C ALA A 118 -8.85 12.10 -8.66
N ASN A 119 -9.92 12.30 -7.88
CA ASN A 119 -10.20 11.47 -6.70
C ASN A 119 -10.46 10.01 -7.09
N ALA A 120 -11.27 9.75 -8.11
CA ALA A 120 -11.55 8.38 -8.56
C ALA A 120 -10.28 7.66 -9.03
N ALA A 121 -9.41 8.33 -9.79
CA ALA A 121 -8.14 7.77 -10.23
C ALA A 121 -7.20 7.50 -9.04
N TYR A 122 -7.09 8.45 -8.10
CA TYR A 122 -6.33 8.29 -6.87
C TYR A 122 -6.81 7.10 -6.02
N GLU A 123 -8.13 6.97 -5.79
CA GLU A 123 -8.70 5.88 -5.02
C GLU A 123 -8.38 4.52 -5.64
N LEU A 124 -8.56 4.38 -6.96
CA LEU A 124 -8.30 3.13 -7.68
C LEU A 124 -6.84 2.68 -7.53
N VAL A 125 -5.87 3.57 -7.76
CA VAL A 125 -4.45 3.20 -7.64
C VAL A 125 -4.02 2.98 -6.19
N SER A 126 -4.61 3.70 -5.23
CA SER A 126 -4.35 3.52 -3.81
C SER A 126 -4.87 2.17 -3.31
N GLN A 127 -6.05 1.74 -3.76
CA GLN A 127 -6.59 0.40 -3.46
C GLN A 127 -5.75 -0.70 -4.09
N CYS A 128 -5.26 -0.52 -5.33
CA CYS A 128 -4.30 -1.44 -5.94
C CYS A 128 -3.03 -1.56 -5.11
N ALA A 129 -2.47 -0.44 -4.65
CA ALA A 129 -1.26 -0.43 -3.84
C ALA A 129 -1.45 -1.14 -2.49
N LEU A 130 -2.56 -0.85 -1.79
CA LEU A 130 -2.93 -1.49 -0.54
C LEU A 130 -3.11 -3.00 -0.72
N GLY A 131 -3.91 -3.41 -1.71
CA GLY A 131 -4.15 -4.83 -2.00
C GLY A 131 -2.87 -5.58 -2.36
N ALA A 132 -1.98 -4.96 -3.15
CA ALA A 132 -0.69 -5.53 -3.50
C ALA A 132 0.24 -5.67 -2.28
N ALA A 133 0.27 -4.68 -1.39
CA ALA A 133 1.06 -4.74 -0.16
C ALA A 133 0.58 -5.89 0.74
N VAL A 134 -0.72 -5.97 1.03
CA VAL A 134 -1.31 -7.03 1.86
C VAL A 134 -1.03 -8.40 1.27
N ALA A 135 -1.21 -8.56 -0.03
CA ALA A 135 -0.99 -9.83 -0.68
C ALA A 135 0.48 -10.24 -0.69
N THR A 136 1.41 -9.28 -0.88
CA THR A 136 2.86 -9.56 -0.82
C THR A 136 3.30 -9.95 0.59
N ILE A 137 2.74 -9.31 1.62
CA ILE A 137 3.01 -9.68 3.03
C ILE A 137 2.56 -11.12 3.28
N ARG A 138 1.33 -11.47 2.88
CA ARG A 138 0.80 -12.84 3.02
C ARG A 138 1.62 -13.89 2.28
N GLU A 139 2.09 -13.58 1.08
CA GLU A 139 2.97 -14.48 0.32
C GLU A 139 4.30 -14.73 1.03
N ARG A 140 4.90 -13.68 1.61
CA ARG A 140 6.14 -13.81 2.40
C ARG A 140 5.90 -14.65 3.65
N GLU A 141 4.83 -14.38 4.40
CA GLU A 141 4.47 -15.16 5.59
C GLU A 141 4.18 -16.63 5.28
N ALA A 142 3.51 -16.91 4.16
CA ALA A 142 3.29 -18.27 3.69
C ALA A 142 4.61 -18.96 3.33
N ALA A 143 5.51 -18.26 2.62
CA ALA A 143 6.83 -18.78 2.27
C ALA A 143 7.68 -19.06 3.52
N ASP A 144 7.68 -18.16 4.50
CA ASP A 144 8.38 -18.31 5.78
C ASP A 144 7.84 -19.51 6.59
N ALA A 145 6.54 -19.81 6.43
CA ALA A 145 5.89 -21.00 6.98
C ALA A 145 6.11 -22.28 6.14
N GLY A 146 6.91 -22.21 5.08
CA GLY A 146 7.18 -23.34 4.18
C GLY A 146 6.02 -23.69 3.23
N LEU A 147 5.06 -22.76 3.04
CA LEU A 147 3.92 -22.95 2.15
C LEU A 147 4.23 -22.34 0.77
N ASP A 148 4.26 -23.18 -0.26
CA ASP A 148 4.33 -22.75 -1.66
C ASP A 148 2.95 -22.87 -2.31
N VAL A 149 2.31 -21.71 -2.54
CA VAL A 149 0.96 -21.65 -3.14
C VAL A 149 0.95 -22.24 -4.55
N VAL A 150 2.04 -22.07 -5.32
CA VAL A 150 2.14 -22.61 -6.68
C VAL A 150 2.29 -24.13 -6.63
N ALA A 151 3.07 -24.66 -5.69
CA ALA A 151 3.18 -26.10 -5.45
C ALA A 151 1.84 -26.67 -5.02
N ALA A 152 1.14 -26.00 -4.09
CA ALA A 152 -0.19 -26.42 -3.64
C ALA A 152 -1.21 -26.49 -4.81
N TYR A 153 -1.19 -25.53 -5.74
CA TYR A 153 -2.03 -25.61 -6.94
C TYR A 153 -1.64 -26.79 -7.85
N ARG A 154 -0.34 -27.09 -8.01
CA ARG A 154 0.10 -28.26 -8.78
C ARG A 154 -0.37 -29.57 -8.17
N ASP A 155 -0.31 -29.69 -6.85
CA ASP A 155 -0.77 -30.87 -6.11
C ASP A 155 -2.28 -31.06 -6.27
N VAL A 156 -3.07 -29.98 -6.15
CA VAL A 156 -4.51 -30.00 -6.42
C VAL A 156 -4.79 -30.45 -7.86
N LEU A 157 -4.10 -29.88 -8.84
CA LEU A 157 -4.27 -30.26 -10.25
C LEU A 157 -3.83 -31.69 -10.53
N GLY A 158 -2.82 -32.21 -9.82
CA GLY A 158 -2.35 -33.59 -9.92
C GLY A 158 -3.34 -34.61 -9.33
N SER A 159 -4.11 -34.21 -8.32
CA SER A 159 -5.12 -35.08 -7.67
C SER A 159 -6.50 -35.09 -8.36
N ARG A 160 -6.69 -34.27 -9.39
CA ARG A 160 -7.96 -34.09 -10.11
C ARG A 160 -7.89 -34.62 -11.53
N GLY A 161 -9.06 -35.01 -12.07
CA GLY A 161 -9.19 -35.45 -13.47
C GLY A 161 -8.70 -34.40 -14.47
N ALA A 162 -8.26 -34.83 -15.64
CA ALA A 162 -7.68 -33.97 -16.67
C ALA A 162 -8.64 -32.85 -17.13
N ASP A 163 -9.94 -33.14 -17.10
CA ASP A 163 -11.02 -32.25 -17.51
C ASP A 163 -11.49 -31.32 -16.38
N GLU A 164 -11.00 -31.55 -15.15
CA GLU A 164 -11.34 -30.70 -14.01
C GLU A 164 -10.40 -29.48 -13.93
N LEU A 165 -10.94 -28.35 -13.51
CA LEU A 165 -10.23 -27.07 -13.34
C LEU A 165 -9.49 -26.59 -14.62
N PRO A 166 -10.14 -26.59 -15.80
CA PRO A 166 -9.47 -26.33 -17.09
C PRO A 166 -8.82 -24.93 -17.13
N TYR A 167 -9.45 -23.93 -16.53
CA TYR A 167 -8.94 -22.56 -16.52
C TYR A 167 -7.72 -22.41 -15.61
N LEU A 168 -7.69 -23.07 -14.45
CA LEU A 168 -6.51 -23.07 -13.59
C LEU A 168 -5.34 -23.81 -14.27
N ARG A 169 -5.62 -24.92 -14.97
CA ARG A 169 -4.59 -25.63 -15.77
C ARG A 169 -4.00 -24.74 -16.85
N SER A 170 -4.82 -23.95 -17.55
CA SER A 170 -4.35 -23.00 -18.57
C SER A 170 -3.55 -21.90 -17.94
N LEU A 171 -4.03 -21.28 -16.86
CA LEU A 171 -3.32 -20.25 -16.12
C LEU A 171 -1.93 -20.72 -15.66
N MET A 172 -1.84 -21.92 -15.09
CA MET A 172 -0.57 -22.49 -14.61
C MET A 172 0.40 -22.83 -15.74
N ARG A 173 -0.08 -23.08 -16.96
CA ARG A 173 0.77 -23.30 -18.15
C ARG A 173 1.29 -21.98 -18.74
N GLU A 174 0.49 -20.95 -18.74
CA GLU A 174 0.79 -19.66 -19.35
C GLU A 174 1.65 -18.77 -18.43
N SER A 175 1.48 -18.90 -17.11
CA SER A 175 2.21 -18.09 -16.12
C SER A 175 3.61 -18.64 -15.88
N ARG A 176 4.61 -18.06 -16.54
CA ARG A 176 6.04 -18.42 -16.34
C ARG A 176 6.61 -17.96 -14.99
N SER A 177 6.02 -16.92 -14.36
CA SER A 177 6.53 -16.26 -13.15
C SER A 177 5.60 -16.35 -11.95
N GLY A 178 4.60 -17.25 -11.97
CA GLY A 178 3.60 -17.35 -10.90
C GLY A 178 2.23 -16.81 -11.32
N VAL A 179 1.24 -16.97 -10.45
CA VAL A 179 -0.17 -16.65 -10.73
C VAL A 179 -0.42 -15.13 -10.76
N ARG A 180 0.50 -14.33 -10.22
CA ARG A 180 0.32 -12.89 -10.10
C ARG A 180 1.15 -12.09 -11.11
N ARG A 181 0.50 -11.11 -11.75
CA ARG A 181 1.20 -10.11 -12.59
C ARG A 181 2.07 -9.18 -11.75
N PRO A 182 3.18 -8.65 -12.31
CA PRO A 182 3.95 -7.57 -11.69
C PRO A 182 3.06 -6.39 -11.30
N PHE A 183 3.37 -5.74 -10.19
CA PHE A 183 2.54 -4.65 -9.66
C PHE A 183 2.38 -3.49 -10.66
N ALA A 184 3.47 -3.10 -11.32
CA ALA A 184 3.42 -2.03 -12.32
C ALA A 184 2.45 -2.33 -13.47
N GLU A 185 2.35 -3.59 -13.93
CA GLU A 185 1.40 -4.00 -14.96
C GLU A 185 -0.06 -3.95 -14.46
N GLN A 186 -0.29 -4.27 -13.18
CA GLN A 186 -1.61 -4.16 -12.58
C GLN A 186 -2.06 -2.69 -12.57
N VAL A 187 -1.21 -1.79 -12.11
CA VAL A 187 -1.47 -0.35 -12.09
C VAL A 187 -1.62 0.20 -13.50
N ALA A 188 -0.76 -0.19 -14.45
CA ALA A 188 -0.86 0.23 -15.84
C ALA A 188 -2.23 -0.16 -16.47
N THR A 189 -2.78 -1.31 -16.11
CA THR A 189 -4.13 -1.71 -16.56
C THR A 189 -5.20 -0.76 -16.03
N VAL A 190 -5.12 -0.34 -14.77
CA VAL A 190 -6.03 0.64 -14.17
C VAL A 190 -5.89 2.00 -14.85
N LEU A 191 -4.66 2.47 -15.05
CA LEU A 191 -4.38 3.76 -15.68
C LEU A 191 -4.84 3.80 -17.16
N THR A 192 -4.75 2.67 -17.86
CA THR A 192 -5.34 2.50 -19.19
C THR A 192 -6.87 2.74 -19.16
N GLY A 193 -7.56 2.18 -18.14
CA GLY A 193 -9.00 2.41 -17.94
C GLY A 193 -9.32 3.88 -17.65
N VAL A 194 -8.53 4.56 -16.85
CA VAL A 194 -8.65 6.00 -16.58
C VAL A 194 -8.49 6.81 -17.85
N ALA A 195 -7.46 6.51 -18.67
CA ALA A 195 -7.22 7.18 -19.96
C ALA A 195 -8.41 7.04 -20.91
N LEU A 196 -8.93 5.83 -21.06
CA LEU A 196 -10.12 5.58 -21.89
C LEU A 196 -11.34 6.37 -21.41
N GLY A 197 -11.58 6.42 -20.09
CA GLY A 197 -12.66 7.22 -19.50
C GLY A 197 -12.53 8.72 -19.78
N ARG A 198 -11.33 9.21 -19.98
CA ARG A 198 -11.00 10.60 -20.33
C ARG A 198 -10.94 10.86 -21.84
N GLY A 199 -11.14 9.84 -22.68
CA GLY A 199 -11.00 9.95 -24.14
C GLY A 199 -9.55 10.12 -24.63
N GLU A 200 -8.56 9.73 -23.81
CA GLU A 200 -7.14 9.77 -24.16
C GLU A 200 -6.70 8.48 -24.87
N ASP A 201 -5.64 8.57 -25.69
CA ASP A 201 -5.08 7.39 -26.34
C ASP A 201 -4.33 6.51 -25.32
N TRP A 202 -4.88 5.33 -25.07
CA TRP A 202 -4.32 4.37 -24.13
C TRP A 202 -2.94 3.82 -24.58
N GLN A 203 -2.65 3.81 -25.88
CA GLN A 203 -1.35 3.34 -26.39
C GLN A 203 -0.25 4.34 -26.04
N ASP A 204 -0.55 5.64 -26.10
CA ASP A 204 0.36 6.69 -25.65
C ASP A 204 0.63 6.60 -24.16
N ILE A 205 -0.40 6.30 -23.34
CA ILE A 205 -0.23 6.07 -21.90
C ILE A 205 0.68 4.87 -21.63
N GLN A 206 0.46 3.74 -22.30
CA GLN A 206 1.33 2.57 -22.14
C GLN A 206 2.78 2.86 -22.53
N ALA A 207 3.00 3.61 -23.62
CA ALA A 207 4.35 4.01 -24.02
C ALA A 207 5.04 4.91 -22.97
N LYS A 208 4.29 5.75 -22.26
CA LYS A 208 4.82 6.57 -21.15
C LYS A 208 5.16 5.75 -19.91
N LEU A 209 4.37 4.72 -19.60
CA LEU A 209 4.57 3.87 -18.43
C LEU A 209 5.69 2.82 -18.63
N ALA A 210 6.11 2.56 -19.86
CA ALA A 210 7.16 1.62 -20.21
C ALA A 210 8.59 2.22 -20.15
N ARG A 211 8.72 3.52 -19.94
CA ARG A 211 9.99 4.28 -19.83
C ARG A 211 10.49 4.35 -18.41
#